data_c6d84b5f63a2a90e2995e86892b7c46f
#
_entry.id   c6d84b5f63a2a90e2995e86892b7c46f
#
_cell.length_a   1.000
_cell.length_b   1.000
_cell.length_c   1.000
_cell.angle_alpha   90.00
_cell.angle_beta   90.00
_cell.angle_gamma   90.00
#
_symmetry.space_group_name_H-M   'P 1'
#
loop_
_entity.id
_entity.type
_entity.pdbx_description
1 polymer ?
#
loop_
_entity_poly.entity_id
_entity_poly.type
_entity_poly.pdbx_seq_one_letter_code
_entity_poly.pdbx_strand_id
1 'polypeptide(L)'
;MATLCGMESRRYPTDLSEKEWELLEPYLPAPKWRGRPRLHSPREILNAVFYVLKTGCQWRMLPREFPPWKTVFHYFRAWRLDGTWERLNRAMRERLRAKLGRDPQPSAGIVDSQSVRTTGVGGEQRGFDGGKKVRGRKRHILVDTEGLVVEAKVHSAKVPDQDGIRRLLEPARSRLPRLSHLWVDAGYRGRGKEWAQRALGLEVEVVNRSPKPPPEKVLRMWAREWFKEGHEMDLSKLPRRPGFENLPRRWIAERTFAWISHNQRMAKDYEWLCSTGEAFVHVAMTRLIVRRLARA
;
A
#
# COMPACT_ATOMS: atom_id res chain seq x y z
N MET A 1 -12.60 13.63 -46.58
CA MET A 1 -13.16 13.97 -45.27
C MET A 1 -12.77 12.87 -44.28
N ALA A 2 -11.72 13.10 -43.48
CA ALA A 2 -11.28 12.15 -42.50
C ALA A 2 -12.18 12.31 -41.25
N THR A 3 -12.90 11.26 -40.92
CA THR A 3 -13.76 11.16 -39.75
C THR A 3 -12.85 11.25 -38.52
N LEU A 4 -12.91 12.35 -37.79
CA LEU A 4 -12.31 12.51 -36.47
C LEU A 4 -12.97 11.48 -35.55
N CYS A 5 -12.27 10.36 -35.32
CA CYS A 5 -12.64 9.35 -34.35
C CYS A 5 -12.72 10.02 -32.98
N GLY A 6 -13.92 10.02 -32.39
CA GLY A 6 -14.24 10.76 -31.18
C GLY A 6 -13.33 10.41 -30.01
N MET A 7 -12.47 11.33 -29.64
CA MET A 7 -11.93 11.40 -28.29
C MET A 7 -13.10 11.70 -27.37
N GLU A 8 -13.71 10.66 -26.74
CA GLU A 8 -14.62 10.87 -25.63
C GLU A 8 -13.90 11.73 -24.59
N SER A 9 -14.35 12.97 -24.45
CA SER A 9 -13.82 13.93 -23.48
C SER A 9 -14.06 13.36 -22.09
N ARG A 10 -12.99 12.94 -21.42
CA ARG A 10 -13.04 12.55 -20.00
C ARG A 10 -13.55 13.75 -19.21
N ARG A 11 -14.62 13.59 -18.44
CA ARG A 11 -15.16 14.63 -17.56
C ARG A 11 -14.16 15.06 -16.50
N TYR A 12 -13.43 14.08 -15.97
CA TYR A 12 -12.40 14.28 -14.93
C TYR A 12 -11.10 13.55 -15.27
N PRO A 13 -9.93 14.06 -14.85
CA PRO A 13 -8.65 13.37 -15.00
C PRO A 13 -8.58 12.04 -14.28
N THR A 14 -9.58 11.72 -13.46
CA THR A 14 -9.73 10.46 -12.74
C THR A 14 -10.46 9.40 -13.53
N ASP A 15 -11.18 9.79 -14.57
CA ASP A 15 -12.00 8.89 -15.36
C ASP A 15 -11.14 7.91 -16.15
N LEU A 16 -11.66 6.69 -16.31
CA LEU A 16 -11.03 5.63 -17.09
C LEU A 16 -11.05 5.98 -18.58
N SER A 17 -9.91 5.77 -19.23
CA SER A 17 -9.89 5.71 -20.71
C SER A 17 -10.54 4.42 -21.18
N GLU A 18 -10.80 4.33 -22.50
CA GLU A 18 -11.31 3.09 -23.07
C GLU A 18 -10.40 1.90 -22.77
N LYS A 19 -9.10 2.04 -23.07
CA LYS A 19 -8.09 1.01 -22.76
C LYS A 19 -8.03 0.61 -21.28
N GLU A 20 -8.18 1.58 -20.38
CA GLU A 20 -8.22 1.30 -18.93
C GLU A 20 -9.50 0.56 -18.53
N TRP A 21 -10.64 0.88 -19.17
CA TRP A 21 -11.91 0.22 -18.94
C TRP A 21 -11.89 -1.23 -19.43
N GLU A 22 -11.47 -1.47 -20.67
CA GLU A 22 -11.32 -2.81 -21.28
C GLU A 22 -10.48 -3.76 -20.40
N LEU A 23 -9.49 -3.23 -19.69
CA LEU A 23 -8.67 -4.00 -18.77
C LEU A 23 -9.42 -4.46 -17.52
N LEU A 24 -10.37 -3.65 -17.02
CA LEU A 24 -11.07 -3.89 -15.75
C LEU A 24 -12.40 -4.61 -15.91
N GLU A 25 -13.11 -4.33 -16.99
CA GLU A 25 -14.49 -4.81 -17.23
C GLU A 25 -14.64 -6.33 -17.04
N PRO A 26 -13.76 -7.20 -17.58
CA PRO A 26 -13.91 -8.66 -17.47
C PRO A 26 -13.86 -9.19 -16.03
N TYR A 27 -13.30 -8.41 -15.10
CA TYR A 27 -13.11 -8.81 -13.69
C TYR A 27 -14.18 -8.27 -12.74
N LEU A 28 -15.11 -7.46 -13.26
CA LEU A 28 -16.22 -6.94 -12.48
C LEU A 28 -17.35 -7.97 -12.38
N PRO A 29 -18.10 -7.97 -11.26
CA PRO A 29 -19.22 -8.88 -11.10
C PRO A 29 -20.27 -8.66 -12.20
N ALA A 30 -20.72 -9.75 -12.83
CA ALA A 30 -21.81 -9.72 -13.79
C ALA A 30 -23.11 -9.13 -13.19
N PRO A 31 -24.03 -8.60 -13.99
CA PRO A 31 -25.36 -8.24 -13.52
C PRO A 31 -26.05 -9.47 -12.90
N LYS A 32 -26.75 -9.26 -11.80
CA LYS A 32 -27.59 -10.33 -11.25
C LYS A 32 -28.73 -10.60 -12.24
N TRP A 33 -29.01 -11.87 -12.51
CA TRP A 33 -30.08 -12.28 -13.42
C TRP A 33 -31.48 -12.03 -12.85
N ARG A 34 -31.61 -11.89 -11.52
CA ARG A 34 -32.86 -11.54 -10.81
C ARG A 34 -32.69 -10.22 -10.09
N GLY A 35 -33.78 -9.45 -10.00
CA GLY A 35 -33.85 -8.18 -9.29
C GLY A 35 -33.92 -6.99 -10.23
N ARG A 36 -33.88 -5.77 -9.66
CA ARG A 36 -33.96 -4.53 -10.42
C ARG A 36 -32.72 -4.38 -11.34
N PRO A 37 -32.88 -4.07 -12.64
CA PRO A 37 -31.77 -3.81 -13.55
C PRO A 37 -30.85 -2.69 -13.03
N ARG A 38 -29.58 -2.77 -13.39
CA ARG A 38 -28.60 -1.72 -13.07
C ARG A 38 -28.95 -0.46 -13.87
N LEU A 39 -29.13 0.67 -13.20
CA LEU A 39 -29.38 1.98 -13.83
C LEU A 39 -28.08 2.66 -14.27
N HIS A 40 -26.95 2.34 -13.64
CA HIS A 40 -25.67 2.97 -13.89
C HIS A 40 -24.63 1.92 -14.30
N SER A 41 -23.80 2.28 -15.25
CA SER A 41 -22.73 1.39 -15.71
C SER A 41 -21.69 1.15 -14.61
N PRO A 42 -21.07 -0.02 -14.53
CA PRO A 42 -19.95 -0.25 -13.62
C PRO A 42 -18.78 0.71 -13.86
N ARG A 43 -18.57 1.16 -15.11
CA ARG A 43 -17.56 2.17 -15.46
C ARG A 43 -17.80 3.49 -14.76
N GLU A 44 -19.05 3.99 -14.75
CA GLU A 44 -19.40 5.23 -14.04
C GLU A 44 -19.21 5.10 -12.53
N ILE A 45 -19.55 3.93 -11.97
CA ILE A 45 -19.30 3.64 -10.55
C ILE A 45 -17.80 3.67 -10.23
N LEU A 46 -16.96 3.02 -11.06
CA LEU A 46 -15.50 3.04 -10.89
C LEU A 46 -14.93 4.45 -11.00
N ASN A 47 -15.37 5.23 -12.00
CA ASN A 47 -14.95 6.63 -12.18
C ASN A 47 -15.25 7.45 -10.92
N ALA A 48 -16.45 7.31 -10.37
CA ALA A 48 -16.84 7.96 -9.13
C ALA A 48 -15.99 7.53 -7.93
N VAL A 49 -15.68 6.23 -7.79
CA VAL A 49 -14.79 5.72 -6.73
C VAL A 49 -13.37 6.27 -6.88
N PHE A 50 -12.83 6.30 -8.10
CA PHE A 50 -11.51 6.88 -8.38
C PHE A 50 -11.47 8.38 -8.14
N TYR A 51 -12.57 9.09 -8.39
CA TYR A 51 -12.71 10.51 -8.05
C TYR A 51 -12.63 10.69 -6.51
N VAL A 52 -13.43 9.96 -5.73
CA VAL A 52 -13.39 10.00 -4.26
C VAL A 52 -11.99 9.65 -3.73
N LEU A 53 -11.36 8.62 -4.27
CA LEU A 53 -9.99 8.24 -3.91
C LEU A 53 -9.00 9.39 -4.14
N LYS A 54 -9.02 10.00 -5.33
CA LYS A 54 -8.04 11.02 -5.72
C LYS A 54 -8.25 12.33 -5.00
N THR A 55 -9.50 12.81 -4.90
CA THR A 55 -9.85 14.12 -4.31
C THR A 55 -9.98 14.08 -2.79
N GLY A 56 -10.27 12.90 -2.21
CA GLY A 56 -10.56 12.76 -0.78
C GLY A 56 -11.91 13.31 -0.36
N CYS A 57 -12.78 13.70 -1.28
CA CYS A 57 -14.09 14.27 -0.96
C CYS A 57 -14.94 13.28 -0.14
N GLN A 58 -15.85 13.82 0.65
CA GLN A 58 -16.86 13.01 1.33
C GLN A 58 -17.81 12.40 0.29
N TRP A 59 -18.32 11.19 0.51
CA TRP A 59 -19.26 10.54 -0.39
C TRP A 59 -20.45 11.43 -0.75
N ARG A 60 -20.99 12.16 0.23
CA ARG A 60 -22.12 13.09 0.04
C ARG A 60 -21.79 14.31 -0.82
N MET A 61 -20.50 14.61 -1.01
CA MET A 61 -19.98 15.72 -1.81
C MET A 61 -19.54 15.27 -3.20
N LEU A 62 -19.89 14.04 -3.60
CA LEU A 62 -19.64 13.56 -4.95
C LEU A 62 -20.38 14.46 -5.96
N PRO A 63 -19.72 14.97 -7.03
CA PRO A 63 -20.35 15.81 -8.06
C PRO A 63 -21.59 15.14 -8.68
N ARG A 64 -22.56 15.98 -9.07
CA ARG A 64 -23.86 15.50 -9.60
C ARG A 64 -23.78 14.80 -10.94
N GLU A 65 -22.69 14.98 -11.66
CA GLU A 65 -22.39 14.31 -12.93
C GLU A 65 -22.11 12.81 -12.78
N PHE A 66 -21.77 12.38 -11.57
CA PHE A 66 -21.63 10.96 -11.23
C PHE A 66 -23.00 10.38 -10.80
N PRO A 67 -23.13 9.05 -10.77
CA PRO A 67 -24.27 8.40 -10.15
C PRO A 67 -24.48 8.88 -8.70
N PRO A 68 -25.72 8.89 -8.19
CA PRO A 68 -26.01 9.31 -6.82
C PRO A 68 -25.06 8.66 -5.81
N TRP A 69 -24.51 9.45 -4.90
CA TRP A 69 -23.50 8.99 -3.95
C TRP A 69 -23.88 7.74 -3.16
N LYS A 70 -25.18 7.57 -2.84
CA LYS A 70 -25.70 6.36 -2.17
C LYS A 70 -25.50 5.11 -3.02
N THR A 71 -25.71 5.23 -4.33
CA THR A 71 -25.50 4.15 -5.30
C THR A 71 -24.03 3.80 -5.41
N VAL A 72 -23.15 4.80 -5.57
CA VAL A 72 -21.69 4.59 -5.66
C VAL A 72 -21.17 3.93 -4.38
N PHE A 73 -21.57 4.44 -3.20
CA PHE A 73 -21.18 3.87 -1.92
C PHE A 73 -21.69 2.44 -1.73
N HIS A 74 -22.95 2.16 -2.19
CA HIS A 74 -23.50 0.79 -2.16
C HIS A 74 -22.63 -0.19 -2.95
N TYR A 75 -22.24 0.15 -4.18
CA TYR A 75 -21.35 -0.70 -5.00
C TYR A 75 -19.95 -0.81 -4.40
N PHE A 76 -19.36 0.29 -3.94
CA PHE A 76 -18.08 0.26 -3.25
C PHE A 76 -18.11 -0.71 -2.04
N ARG A 77 -19.17 -0.61 -1.22
CA ARG A 77 -19.36 -1.50 -0.07
C ARG A 77 -19.59 -2.95 -0.50
N ALA A 78 -20.44 -3.21 -1.50
CA ALA A 78 -20.68 -4.55 -2.01
C ALA A 78 -19.40 -5.21 -2.50
N TRP A 79 -18.61 -4.50 -3.32
CA TRP A 79 -17.32 -4.96 -3.85
C TRP A 79 -16.22 -5.12 -2.79
N ARG A 80 -16.35 -4.42 -1.67
CA ARG A 80 -15.50 -4.67 -0.50
C ARG A 80 -15.89 -5.96 0.21
N LEU A 81 -17.19 -6.21 0.37
CA LEU A 81 -17.69 -7.39 1.10
C LEU A 81 -17.49 -8.70 0.35
N ASP A 82 -17.59 -8.67 -0.98
CA ASP A 82 -17.43 -9.85 -1.83
C ASP A 82 -15.98 -10.06 -2.34
N GLY A 83 -15.04 -9.22 -1.92
CA GLY A 83 -13.61 -9.31 -2.30
C GLY A 83 -13.30 -8.88 -3.74
N THR A 84 -14.19 -8.14 -4.39
CA THR A 84 -13.95 -7.67 -5.78
C THR A 84 -12.72 -6.76 -5.88
N TRP A 85 -12.49 -5.88 -4.89
CA TRP A 85 -11.33 -4.97 -4.90
C TRP A 85 -10.01 -5.72 -4.87
N GLU A 86 -9.91 -6.77 -4.05
CA GLU A 86 -8.74 -7.64 -3.97
C GLU A 86 -8.55 -8.45 -5.26
N ARG A 87 -9.65 -8.97 -5.85
CA ARG A 87 -9.60 -9.68 -7.14
C ARG A 87 -9.15 -8.79 -8.28
N LEU A 88 -9.67 -7.56 -8.39
CA LEU A 88 -9.26 -6.56 -9.38
C LEU A 88 -7.78 -6.24 -9.25
N ASN A 89 -7.32 -5.93 -8.03
CA ASN A 89 -5.91 -5.64 -7.78
C ASN A 89 -5.02 -6.83 -8.17
N ARG A 90 -5.39 -8.04 -7.79
CA ARG A 90 -4.64 -9.26 -8.11
C ARG A 90 -4.55 -9.47 -9.62
N ALA A 91 -5.68 -9.43 -10.33
CA ALA A 91 -5.71 -9.65 -11.77
C ALA A 91 -4.85 -8.63 -12.53
N MET A 92 -4.95 -7.36 -12.16
CA MET A 92 -4.15 -6.31 -12.79
C MET A 92 -2.67 -6.44 -12.45
N ARG A 93 -2.33 -6.80 -11.21
CA ARG A 93 -0.94 -7.08 -10.80
C ARG A 93 -0.34 -8.23 -11.60
N GLU A 94 -1.04 -9.34 -11.70
CA GLU A 94 -0.59 -10.52 -12.44
C GLU A 94 -0.35 -10.20 -13.92
N ARG A 95 -1.25 -9.44 -14.55
CA ARG A 95 -1.08 -8.96 -15.94
C ARG A 95 0.12 -8.04 -16.09
N LEU A 96 0.31 -7.08 -15.17
CA LEU A 96 1.45 -6.17 -15.25
C LEU A 96 2.78 -6.92 -15.04
N ARG A 97 2.82 -7.86 -14.09
CA ARG A 97 4.01 -8.69 -13.86
C ARG A 97 4.36 -9.51 -15.12
N ALA A 98 3.37 -10.18 -15.72
CA ALA A 98 3.57 -10.92 -16.97
C ALA A 98 4.11 -10.01 -18.10
N LYS A 99 3.56 -8.79 -18.23
CA LYS A 99 4.04 -7.80 -19.21
C LYS A 99 5.48 -7.36 -18.97
N LEU A 100 5.92 -7.36 -17.70
CA LEU A 100 7.30 -7.07 -17.31
C LEU A 100 8.23 -8.29 -17.40
N GLY A 101 7.80 -9.39 -18.01
CA GLY A 101 8.57 -10.64 -18.09
C GLY A 101 8.74 -11.36 -16.74
N ARG A 102 7.86 -11.08 -15.76
CA ARG A 102 7.87 -11.71 -14.45
C ARG A 102 6.78 -12.75 -14.34
N ASP A 103 7.01 -13.76 -13.51
CA ASP A 103 5.93 -14.68 -13.15
C ASP A 103 4.76 -13.92 -12.50
N PRO A 104 3.50 -14.19 -12.88
CA PRO A 104 2.33 -13.56 -12.28
C PRO A 104 2.27 -13.65 -10.75
N GLN A 105 2.71 -14.77 -10.19
CA GLN A 105 2.77 -14.99 -8.75
C GLN A 105 4.17 -14.65 -8.20
N PRO A 106 4.31 -13.72 -7.25
CA PRO A 106 5.59 -13.37 -6.67
C PRO A 106 6.16 -14.51 -5.81
N SER A 107 7.45 -14.81 -5.97
CA SER A 107 8.20 -15.71 -5.08
C SER A 107 8.82 -14.98 -3.89
N ALA A 108 8.97 -13.68 -3.99
CA ALA A 108 9.54 -12.85 -2.94
C ALA A 108 8.71 -11.57 -2.73
N GLY A 109 8.72 -11.06 -1.50
CA GLY A 109 7.99 -9.85 -1.15
C GLY A 109 8.67 -9.02 -0.07
N ILE A 110 8.21 -7.80 0.09
CA ILE A 110 8.64 -6.87 1.13
C ILE A 110 7.43 -6.57 2.02
N VAL A 111 7.59 -6.73 3.34
CA VAL A 111 6.59 -6.34 4.33
C VAL A 111 7.04 -5.07 5.02
N ASP A 112 6.16 -4.09 5.06
CA ASP A 112 6.39 -2.83 5.78
C ASP A 112 5.07 -2.25 6.30
N SER A 113 5.15 -1.27 7.21
CA SER A 113 4.00 -0.63 7.83
C SER A 113 4.08 0.89 7.82
N GLN A 114 2.93 1.52 7.62
CA GLN A 114 2.74 2.96 7.73
C GLN A 114 1.71 3.27 8.81
N SER A 115 2.09 4.06 9.83
CA SER A 115 1.14 4.60 10.80
C SER A 115 0.52 5.89 10.25
N VAL A 116 -0.81 5.96 10.21
CA VAL A 116 -1.56 7.10 9.70
C VAL A 116 -2.51 7.64 10.75
N ARG A 117 -2.65 8.97 10.79
CA ARG A 117 -3.59 9.63 11.71
C ARG A 117 -5.03 9.33 11.26
N THR A 118 -5.89 9.02 12.24
CA THR A 118 -7.35 9.01 12.03
C THR A 118 -7.91 10.42 12.22
N THR A 119 -9.09 10.65 11.66
CA THR A 119 -9.83 11.91 11.81
C THR A 119 -10.84 11.87 12.94
N GLY A 120 -11.59 12.97 13.14
CA GLY A 120 -12.68 13.07 14.12
C GLY A 120 -13.88 12.16 13.83
N VAL A 121 -13.97 11.56 12.64
CA VAL A 121 -15.03 10.61 12.28
C VAL A 121 -15.14 9.42 13.24
N GLY A 122 -14.05 9.08 13.94
CA GLY A 122 -14.03 7.93 14.83
C GLY A 122 -13.60 6.65 14.14
N GLY A 123 -14.25 5.54 14.49
CA GLY A 123 -14.03 4.23 13.89
C GLY A 123 -13.34 3.22 14.82
N GLU A 124 -13.36 1.97 14.39
CA GLU A 124 -12.80 0.84 15.11
C GLU A 124 -11.26 0.85 15.13
N GLN A 125 -10.68 0.08 16.05
CA GLN A 125 -9.25 -0.23 16.13
C GLN A 125 -8.32 0.99 16.02
N ARG A 126 -8.59 2.03 16.79
CA ARG A 126 -7.70 3.18 16.93
C ARG A 126 -6.67 2.92 18.03
N GLY A 127 -5.47 3.48 17.91
CA GLY A 127 -4.44 3.34 18.91
C GLY A 127 -3.32 4.35 18.74
N PHE A 128 -2.31 4.28 19.60
CA PHE A 128 -1.13 5.14 19.57
C PHE A 128 0.11 4.32 19.24
N ASP A 129 0.83 4.75 18.21
CA ASP A 129 2.16 4.24 17.87
C ASP A 129 3.20 5.06 18.62
N GLY A 130 3.77 4.49 19.68
CA GLY A 130 4.76 5.18 20.52
C GLY A 130 6.08 5.47 19.78
N GLY A 131 6.47 4.62 18.86
CA GLY A 131 7.70 4.80 18.08
C GLY A 131 7.61 5.93 17.03
N LYS A 132 6.48 6.01 16.34
CA LYS A 132 6.22 7.03 15.31
C LYS A 132 5.48 8.25 15.85
N LYS A 133 5.03 8.24 17.14
CA LYS A 133 4.23 9.28 17.81
C LYS A 133 2.95 9.64 17.02
N VAL A 134 2.27 8.63 16.48
CA VAL A 134 1.06 8.78 15.68
C VAL A 134 -0.12 8.12 16.39
N ARG A 135 -1.20 8.88 16.59
CA ARG A 135 -2.49 8.35 17.04
C ARG A 135 -3.36 8.04 15.84
N GLY A 136 -3.72 6.77 15.66
CA GLY A 136 -4.50 6.37 14.50
C GLY A 136 -4.48 4.87 14.23
N ARG A 137 -4.27 4.52 12.98
CA ARG A 137 -4.18 3.14 12.49
C ARG A 137 -2.86 2.87 11.80
N LYS A 138 -2.51 1.61 11.71
CA LYS A 138 -1.34 1.12 11.00
C LYS A 138 -1.79 0.34 9.78
N ARG A 139 -1.23 0.68 8.62
CA ARG A 139 -1.41 -0.03 7.36
C ARG A 139 -0.20 -0.92 7.16
N HIS A 140 -0.38 -2.22 7.26
CA HIS A 140 0.62 -3.19 6.83
C HIS A 140 0.38 -3.57 5.39
N ILE A 141 1.43 -3.63 4.60
CA ILE A 141 1.38 -4.10 3.22
C ILE A 141 2.44 -5.16 2.96
N LEU A 142 2.08 -6.13 2.15
CA LEU A 142 3.00 -6.99 1.44
C LEU A 142 3.06 -6.50 0.00
N VAL A 143 4.24 -6.16 -0.48
CA VAL A 143 4.47 -5.78 -1.87
C VAL A 143 5.44 -6.74 -2.54
N ASP A 144 5.33 -6.90 -3.85
CA ASP A 144 6.32 -7.62 -4.64
C ASP A 144 7.56 -6.75 -4.93
N THR A 145 8.52 -7.29 -5.66
CA THR A 145 9.77 -6.61 -6.03
C THR A 145 9.56 -5.41 -6.98
N GLU A 146 8.40 -5.28 -7.61
CA GLU A 146 8.00 -4.13 -8.42
C GLU A 146 7.28 -3.05 -7.58
N GLY A 147 7.01 -3.32 -6.30
CA GLY A 147 6.26 -2.44 -5.41
C GLY A 147 4.75 -2.52 -5.59
N LEU A 148 4.26 -3.58 -6.22
CA LEU A 148 2.83 -3.79 -6.39
C LEU A 148 2.25 -4.47 -5.15
N VAL A 149 1.18 -3.90 -4.59
CA VAL A 149 0.55 -4.47 -3.38
C VAL A 149 -0.03 -5.85 -3.68
N VAL A 150 0.42 -6.81 -2.90
CA VAL A 150 -0.05 -8.20 -2.91
C VAL A 150 -1.16 -8.37 -1.87
N GLU A 151 -0.93 -7.84 -0.67
CA GLU A 151 -1.88 -7.89 0.44
C GLU A 151 -1.79 -6.61 1.27
N ALA A 152 -2.90 -6.23 1.90
CA ALA A 152 -2.97 -5.07 2.78
C ALA A 152 -3.81 -5.38 4.01
N LYS A 153 -3.37 -4.91 5.19
CA LYS A 153 -4.10 -5.03 6.45
C LYS A 153 -4.05 -3.73 7.23
N VAL A 154 -5.22 -3.30 7.71
CA VAL A 154 -5.36 -2.09 8.53
C VAL A 154 -5.82 -2.48 9.92
N HIS A 155 -5.16 -1.94 10.93
CA HIS A 155 -5.48 -2.21 12.34
C HIS A 155 -5.03 -1.05 13.25
N SER A 156 -5.25 -1.20 14.56
CA SER A 156 -4.81 -0.20 15.55
C SER A 156 -3.31 0.09 15.43
N ALA A 157 -2.93 1.37 15.49
CA ALA A 157 -1.54 1.78 15.45
C ALA A 157 -0.72 1.28 16.66
N LYS A 158 -1.37 0.89 17.78
CA LYS A 158 -0.70 0.32 18.94
C LYS A 158 -0.17 -1.11 18.73
N VAL A 159 -0.65 -1.82 17.69
CA VAL A 159 -0.20 -3.18 17.39
C VAL A 159 1.25 -3.15 16.93
N PRO A 160 2.17 -3.88 17.58
CA PRO A 160 3.56 -3.98 17.16
C PRO A 160 3.69 -4.57 15.75
N ASP A 161 4.75 -4.21 15.04
CA ASP A 161 5.00 -4.71 13.69
C ASP A 161 5.16 -6.25 13.69
N GLN A 162 5.74 -6.82 14.75
CA GLN A 162 5.86 -8.27 14.97
C GLN A 162 4.51 -9.02 14.98
N ASP A 163 3.45 -8.39 15.48
CA ASP A 163 2.10 -8.99 15.48
C ASP A 163 1.33 -8.62 14.21
N GLY A 164 1.69 -7.50 13.57
CA GLY A 164 1.09 -7.03 12.32
C GLY A 164 1.40 -7.95 11.14
N ILE A 165 2.61 -8.51 11.07
CA ILE A 165 3.01 -9.45 10.02
C ILE A 165 2.14 -10.72 10.01
N ARG A 166 1.79 -11.22 11.20
CA ARG A 166 0.88 -12.37 11.33
C ARG A 166 -0.49 -12.05 10.77
N ARG A 167 -1.07 -10.91 11.17
CA ARG A 167 -2.39 -10.45 10.68
C ARG A 167 -2.44 -10.26 9.17
N LEU A 168 -1.31 -9.88 8.56
CA LEU A 168 -1.16 -9.69 7.13
C LEU A 168 -1.05 -11.02 6.38
N LEU A 169 -0.16 -11.92 6.82
CA LEU A 169 0.24 -13.09 6.05
C LEU A 169 -0.63 -14.32 6.30
N GLU A 170 -1.13 -14.52 7.52
CA GLU A 170 -1.92 -15.70 7.87
C GLU A 170 -3.15 -15.89 6.95
N PRO A 171 -4.01 -14.87 6.70
CA PRO A 171 -5.15 -15.02 5.80
C PRO A 171 -4.77 -15.05 4.32
N ALA A 172 -3.55 -14.62 3.97
CA ALA A 172 -3.10 -14.54 2.59
C ALA A 172 -2.34 -15.78 2.11
N ARG A 173 -1.83 -16.60 3.03
CA ARG A 173 -0.87 -17.68 2.71
C ARG A 173 -1.36 -18.65 1.64
N SER A 174 -2.61 -19.09 1.73
CA SER A 174 -3.19 -20.03 0.75
C SER A 174 -3.25 -19.47 -0.68
N ARG A 175 -3.28 -18.15 -0.81
CA ARG A 175 -3.34 -17.43 -2.11
C ARG A 175 -1.96 -17.10 -2.68
N LEU A 176 -0.89 -17.40 -1.94
CA LEU A 176 0.50 -17.07 -2.29
C LEU A 176 1.40 -18.30 -2.24
N PRO A 177 1.09 -19.34 -3.05
CA PRO A 177 1.79 -20.64 -2.95
C PRO A 177 3.28 -20.54 -3.29
N ARG A 178 3.67 -19.62 -4.19
CA ARG A 178 5.06 -19.43 -4.61
C ARG A 178 5.89 -18.55 -3.68
N LEU A 179 5.25 -17.81 -2.76
CA LEU A 179 5.97 -16.92 -1.85
C LEU A 179 6.87 -17.74 -0.92
N SER A 180 8.16 -17.55 -1.05
CA SER A 180 9.20 -18.26 -0.28
C SER A 180 10.11 -17.32 0.49
N HIS A 181 10.28 -16.07 0.05
CA HIS A 181 11.22 -15.12 0.63
C HIS A 181 10.55 -13.78 1.00
N LEU A 182 10.91 -13.24 2.18
CA LEU A 182 10.44 -11.94 2.65
C LEU A 182 11.59 -11.06 3.12
N TRP A 183 11.57 -9.79 2.70
CA TRP A 183 12.36 -8.72 3.31
C TRP A 183 11.49 -7.94 4.27
N VAL A 184 12.01 -7.72 5.47
CA VAL A 184 11.33 -6.96 6.52
C VAL A 184 12.30 -5.97 7.17
N ASP A 185 11.80 -4.93 7.83
CA ASP A 185 12.66 -4.03 8.60
C ASP A 185 12.97 -4.59 10.00
N ALA A 186 13.80 -3.88 10.77
CA ALA A 186 14.21 -4.27 12.11
C ALA A 186 13.03 -4.36 13.10
N GLY A 187 11.90 -3.70 12.85
CA GLY A 187 10.70 -3.75 13.68
C GLY A 187 10.02 -5.13 13.71
N TYR A 188 10.34 -5.99 12.75
CA TYR A 188 9.81 -7.36 12.66
C TYR A 188 10.72 -8.44 13.26
N ARG A 189 11.88 -8.05 13.83
CA ARG A 189 12.79 -9.02 14.49
C ARG A 189 12.10 -9.77 15.63
N GLY A 190 12.63 -10.96 15.94
CA GLY A 190 12.11 -11.82 17.01
C GLY A 190 10.82 -12.51 16.59
N ARG A 191 9.79 -12.44 17.41
CA ARG A 191 8.54 -13.23 17.28
C ARG A 191 7.90 -13.18 15.89
N GLY A 192 7.89 -12.03 15.24
CA GLY A 192 7.27 -11.87 13.91
C GLY A 192 8.02 -12.66 12.85
N LYS A 193 9.35 -12.50 12.79
CA LYS A 193 10.25 -13.26 11.91
C LYS A 193 10.13 -14.75 12.16
N GLU A 194 10.30 -15.17 13.43
CA GLU A 194 10.28 -16.58 13.83
C GLU A 194 8.95 -17.24 13.50
N TRP A 195 7.84 -16.55 13.73
CA TRP A 195 6.52 -17.05 13.36
C TRP A 195 6.41 -17.26 11.85
N ALA A 196 6.82 -16.30 11.01
CA ALA A 196 6.75 -16.42 9.56
C ALA A 196 7.62 -17.58 9.05
N GLN A 197 8.79 -17.78 9.64
CA GLN A 197 9.68 -18.90 9.30
C GLN A 197 9.07 -20.25 9.70
N ARG A 198 8.60 -20.38 10.96
CA ARG A 198 8.12 -21.68 11.49
C ARG A 198 6.73 -22.04 10.96
N ALA A 199 5.78 -21.08 10.95
CA ALA A 199 4.39 -21.36 10.61
C ALA A 199 4.11 -21.34 9.11
N LEU A 200 4.87 -20.56 8.33
CA LEU A 200 4.63 -20.38 6.90
C LEU A 200 5.75 -20.95 6.02
N GLY A 201 6.85 -21.41 6.60
CA GLY A 201 8.00 -21.94 5.85
C GLY A 201 8.69 -20.87 4.98
N LEU A 202 8.65 -19.59 5.39
CA LEU A 202 9.21 -18.50 4.61
C LEU A 202 10.63 -18.18 5.08
N GLU A 203 11.53 -17.94 4.14
CA GLU A 203 12.81 -17.34 4.44
C GLU A 203 12.60 -15.84 4.72
N VAL A 204 13.03 -15.36 5.91
CA VAL A 204 12.82 -13.96 6.31
C VAL A 204 14.15 -13.27 6.56
N GLU A 205 14.49 -12.33 5.71
CA GLU A 205 15.66 -11.48 5.79
C GLU A 205 15.30 -10.13 6.43
N VAL A 206 16.03 -9.78 7.51
CA VAL A 206 15.85 -8.46 8.15
C VAL A 206 16.83 -7.46 7.55
N VAL A 207 16.31 -6.49 6.84
CA VAL A 207 17.11 -5.40 6.25
C VAL A 207 17.47 -4.39 7.35
N ASN A 208 18.73 -4.36 7.73
CA ASN A 208 19.25 -3.45 8.75
C ASN A 208 19.67 -2.13 8.14
N ARG A 209 19.46 -1.04 8.86
CA ARG A 209 20.18 0.21 8.58
C ARG A 209 21.61 0.07 9.06
N SER A 210 22.54 0.66 8.32
CA SER A 210 23.92 0.82 8.81
C SER A 210 23.90 1.51 10.19
N PRO A 211 24.72 1.07 11.14
CA PRO A 211 24.80 1.69 12.45
C PRO A 211 25.01 3.20 12.30
N LYS A 212 24.18 3.99 12.95
CA LYS A 212 24.44 5.43 13.00
C LYS A 212 25.71 5.65 13.79
N PRO A 213 26.67 6.44 13.28
CA PRO A 213 27.83 6.82 14.08
C PRO A 213 27.33 7.53 15.36
N PRO A 214 28.06 7.41 16.47
CA PRO A 214 27.72 8.09 17.71
C PRO A 214 27.48 9.59 17.47
N PRO A 215 26.61 10.24 18.26
CA PRO A 215 26.46 11.68 18.18
C PRO A 215 27.81 12.39 18.33
N GLU A 216 28.02 13.49 17.63
CA GLU A 216 29.28 14.24 17.64
C GLU A 216 29.77 14.55 19.06
N LYS A 217 28.86 14.83 19.98
CA LYS A 217 29.18 15.06 21.40
C LYS A 217 29.85 13.83 22.04
N VAL A 218 29.41 12.63 21.71
CA VAL A 218 29.98 11.36 22.23
C VAL A 218 31.33 11.10 21.56
N LEU A 219 31.46 11.35 20.26
CA LEU A 219 32.73 11.25 19.55
C LEU A 219 33.77 12.22 20.12
N ARG A 220 33.39 13.49 20.41
CA ARG A 220 34.26 14.47 21.05
C ARG A 220 34.65 14.08 22.50
N MET A 221 33.71 13.45 23.23
CA MET A 221 33.99 12.94 24.59
C MET A 221 35.02 11.81 24.53
N TRP A 222 34.85 10.81 23.65
CA TRP A 222 35.80 9.72 23.45
C TRP A 222 37.13 10.23 22.95
N ALA A 223 37.15 11.19 22.01
CA ALA A 223 38.38 11.81 21.56
C ALA A 223 39.14 12.46 22.72
N ARG A 224 38.47 13.19 23.63
CA ARG A 224 39.11 13.81 24.79
C ARG A 224 39.72 12.79 25.77
N GLU A 225 39.00 11.69 26.01
CA GLU A 225 39.53 10.60 26.86
C GLU A 225 40.71 9.92 26.22
N TRP A 226 40.65 9.62 24.92
CA TRP A 226 41.74 9.04 24.14
C TRP A 226 43.01 9.92 24.11
N PHE A 227 42.83 11.23 23.97
CA PHE A 227 43.95 12.19 24.05
C PHE A 227 44.57 12.25 25.45
N LYS A 228 43.78 12.08 26.52
CA LYS A 228 44.35 12.03 27.89
C LYS A 228 45.24 10.80 28.11
N GLU A 229 45.02 9.74 27.37
CA GLU A 229 45.80 8.51 27.41
C GLU A 229 47.01 8.55 26.46
N GLY A 230 47.31 9.71 25.84
CA GLY A 230 48.49 9.89 25.00
C GLY A 230 48.39 9.36 23.60
N HIS A 231 47.16 9.02 23.13
CA HIS A 231 46.94 8.54 21.76
C HIS A 231 46.62 9.68 20.80
N GLU A 232 47.27 9.71 19.66
CA GLU A 232 46.89 10.60 18.55
C GLU A 232 45.70 10.01 17.77
N MET A 233 44.62 10.75 17.64
CA MET A 233 43.47 10.36 16.87
C MET A 233 43.42 11.12 15.55
N ASP A 234 43.49 10.39 14.44
CA ASP A 234 43.27 10.93 13.12
C ASP A 234 41.76 11.17 12.90
N LEU A 235 41.31 12.42 13.08
CA LEU A 235 39.94 12.82 12.91
C LEU A 235 39.39 12.57 11.49
N SER A 236 40.26 12.39 10.49
CA SER A 236 39.84 12.08 9.12
C SER A 236 39.29 10.65 8.98
N LYS A 237 39.70 9.76 9.90
CA LYS A 237 39.29 8.35 9.97
C LYS A 237 38.02 8.13 10.78
N LEU A 238 37.46 9.17 11.42
CA LEU A 238 36.19 9.06 12.11
C LEU A 238 35.07 8.71 11.11
N PRO A 239 34.20 7.75 11.43
CA PRO A 239 33.09 7.40 10.55
C PRO A 239 32.21 8.63 10.34
N ARG A 240 32.23 9.18 9.13
CA ARG A 240 31.30 10.25 8.74
C ARG A 240 29.90 9.69 8.81
N ARG A 241 28.92 10.53 9.21
CA ARG A 241 27.51 10.12 9.13
C ARG A 241 27.25 9.67 7.69
N PRO A 242 26.83 8.42 7.47
CA PRO A 242 26.43 8.02 6.13
C PRO A 242 25.34 9.00 5.68
N GLY A 243 25.47 9.51 4.47
CA GLY A 243 24.41 10.29 3.82
C GLY A 243 23.14 9.46 3.69
N PHE A 244 22.22 9.89 2.85
CA PHE A 244 21.01 9.11 2.54
C PHE A 244 21.44 7.76 1.95
N GLU A 245 21.21 6.68 2.70
CA GLU A 245 21.50 5.30 2.28
C GLU A 245 20.22 4.65 1.78
N ASN A 246 20.15 4.34 0.49
CA ASN A 246 19.13 3.52 -0.09
C ASN A 246 19.33 2.07 0.37
N LEU A 247 18.60 1.65 1.37
CA LEU A 247 18.62 0.25 1.79
C LEU A 247 18.04 -0.64 0.68
N PRO A 248 18.80 -1.64 0.21
CA PRO A 248 18.33 -2.54 -0.82
C PRO A 248 16.92 -3.07 -0.49
N ARG A 249 15.99 -2.95 -1.46
CA ARG A 249 14.60 -3.46 -1.41
C ARG A 249 13.64 -2.79 -0.43
N ARG A 250 14.07 -2.22 0.69
CA ARG A 250 13.16 -1.52 1.62
C ARG A 250 12.52 -0.28 1.00
N TRP A 251 13.28 0.51 0.24
CA TRP A 251 12.77 1.69 -0.47
C TRP A 251 11.58 1.38 -1.39
N ILE A 252 11.43 0.10 -1.83
CA ILE A 252 10.31 -0.34 -2.67
C ILE A 252 8.98 -0.19 -1.93
N ALA A 253 8.90 -0.62 -0.67
CA ALA A 253 7.70 -0.46 0.13
C ALA A 253 7.45 1.03 0.47
N GLU A 254 8.49 1.79 0.79
CA GLU A 254 8.41 3.25 1.02
C GLU A 254 7.86 3.97 -0.23
N ARG A 255 8.36 3.62 -1.41
CA ARG A 255 7.83 4.11 -2.69
C ARG A 255 6.36 3.74 -2.88
N THR A 256 5.97 2.54 -2.52
CA THR A 256 4.56 2.11 -2.62
C THR A 256 3.67 2.92 -1.70
N PHE A 257 4.08 3.19 -0.46
CA PHE A 257 3.34 4.10 0.42
C PHE A 257 3.25 5.51 -0.16
N ALA A 258 4.31 6.01 -0.81
CA ALA A 258 4.25 7.29 -1.52
C ALA A 258 3.20 7.26 -2.63
N TRP A 259 3.15 6.23 -3.48
CA TRP A 259 2.11 6.09 -4.51
C TRP A 259 0.70 6.06 -3.94
N ILE A 260 0.48 5.34 -2.84
CA ILE A 260 -0.80 5.31 -2.14
C ILE A 260 -1.15 6.72 -1.65
N SER A 261 -0.21 7.41 -1.02
CA SER A 261 -0.39 8.75 -0.43
C SER A 261 -0.60 9.87 -1.46
N HIS A 262 -0.28 9.65 -2.73
CA HIS A 262 -0.64 10.58 -3.81
C HIS A 262 -2.16 10.73 -4.00
N ASN A 263 -2.95 9.92 -3.33
CA ASN A 263 -4.40 10.03 -3.29
C ASN A 263 -4.83 10.69 -1.99
N GLN A 264 -5.55 11.82 -2.06
CA GLN A 264 -5.95 12.60 -0.89
C GLN A 264 -6.74 11.78 0.14
N ARG A 265 -7.57 10.83 -0.34
CA ARG A 265 -8.31 9.91 0.55
C ARG A 265 -7.38 9.06 1.42
N MET A 266 -6.13 8.85 0.98
CA MET A 266 -5.15 8.02 1.67
C MET A 266 -4.16 8.82 2.53
N ALA A 267 -4.20 10.17 2.49
CA ALA A 267 -3.30 11.03 3.28
C ALA A 267 -3.50 10.85 4.80
N LYS A 268 -4.73 10.56 5.21
CA LYS A 268 -5.12 10.17 6.57
C LYS A 268 -6.04 8.95 6.49
N ASP A 269 -6.43 8.40 7.64
CA ASP A 269 -7.49 7.39 7.69
C ASP A 269 -8.82 8.06 8.05
N TYR A 270 -9.71 8.17 7.06
CA TYR A 270 -11.04 8.77 7.20
C TYR A 270 -12.13 7.71 7.40
N GLU A 271 -11.75 6.42 7.42
CA GLU A 271 -12.71 5.34 7.36
C GLU A 271 -13.18 4.90 8.76
N TRP A 272 -14.45 4.53 8.87
CA TRP A 272 -14.98 3.94 10.10
C TRP A 272 -14.43 2.52 10.30
N LEU A 273 -14.44 1.69 9.25
CA LEU A 273 -13.98 0.30 9.28
C LEU A 273 -12.55 0.16 8.74
N CYS A 274 -11.75 -0.68 9.37
CA CYS A 274 -10.40 -1.02 8.90
C CYS A 274 -10.45 -1.65 7.49
N SER A 275 -11.42 -2.52 7.24
CA SER A 275 -11.62 -3.15 5.93
C SER A 275 -11.95 -2.16 4.80
N THR A 276 -12.52 -1.00 5.12
CA THR A 276 -12.70 0.08 4.13
C THR A 276 -11.36 0.71 3.76
N GLY A 277 -10.47 0.89 4.74
CA GLY A 277 -9.10 1.33 4.50
C GLY A 277 -8.31 0.35 3.63
N GLU A 278 -8.45 -0.95 3.90
CA GLU A 278 -7.86 -2.04 3.09
C GLU A 278 -8.35 -1.98 1.64
N ALA A 279 -9.67 -1.87 1.44
CA ALA A 279 -10.26 -1.74 0.12
C ALA A 279 -9.70 -0.54 -0.65
N PHE A 280 -9.56 0.63 -0.01
CA PHE A 280 -8.97 1.80 -0.67
C PHE A 280 -7.50 1.62 -1.03
N VAL A 281 -6.71 0.83 -0.28
CA VAL A 281 -5.36 0.45 -0.68
C VAL A 281 -5.40 -0.32 -2.01
N HIS A 282 -6.28 -1.32 -2.11
CA HIS A 282 -6.44 -2.10 -3.34
C HIS A 282 -6.95 -1.24 -4.51
N VAL A 283 -7.92 -0.34 -4.27
CA VAL A 283 -8.43 0.61 -5.28
C VAL A 283 -7.30 1.52 -5.79
N ALA A 284 -6.48 2.07 -4.89
CA ALA A 284 -5.36 2.95 -5.25
C ALA A 284 -4.34 2.22 -6.13
N MET A 285 -4.00 0.98 -5.76
CA MET A 285 -3.07 0.18 -6.52
C MET A 285 -3.63 -0.30 -7.86
N THR A 286 -4.91 -0.72 -7.89
CA THR A 286 -5.59 -1.07 -9.14
C THR A 286 -5.53 0.09 -10.13
N ARG A 287 -5.86 1.31 -9.70
CA ARG A 287 -5.80 2.50 -10.54
C ARG A 287 -4.39 2.77 -11.07
N LEU A 288 -3.37 2.63 -10.23
CA LEU A 288 -1.97 2.81 -10.62
C LEU A 288 -1.55 1.77 -11.67
N ILE A 289 -1.88 0.51 -11.43
CA ILE A 289 -1.49 -0.62 -12.30
C ILE A 289 -2.18 -0.52 -13.66
N VAL A 290 -3.48 -0.24 -13.68
CA VAL A 290 -4.26 -0.10 -14.92
C VAL A 290 -3.70 1.02 -15.80
N ARG A 291 -3.35 2.17 -15.20
CA ARG A 291 -2.68 3.26 -15.93
C ARG A 291 -1.34 2.87 -16.53
N ARG A 292 -0.57 2.02 -15.85
CA ARG A 292 0.69 1.49 -16.39
C ARG A 292 0.43 0.52 -17.55
N LEU A 293 -0.56 -0.37 -17.39
CA LEU A 293 -0.92 -1.32 -18.43
C LEU A 293 -1.45 -0.63 -19.70
N ALA A 294 -2.25 0.43 -19.56
CA ALA A 294 -2.84 1.14 -20.68
C ALA A 294 -1.85 2.05 -21.44
N ARG A 295 -0.75 2.47 -20.82
CA ARG A 295 0.30 3.33 -21.42
C ARG A 295 1.39 2.52 -22.13
N ALA A 296 1.56 1.31 -21.75
CA ALA A 296 2.57 0.39 -22.25
C ALA A 296 1.96 -0.54 -23.30
#